data_73add9723e9ae92d8dd0fec577066e2f
#
_entry.id   73add9723e9ae92d8dd0fec577066e2f
#
_cell.length_a   1.000
_cell.length_b   1.000
_cell.length_c   1.000
_cell.angle_alpha   90.00
_cell.angle_beta   90.00
_cell.angle_gamma   90.00
#
_symmetry.space_group_name_H-M   'P 1'
#
loop_
_entity.id
_entity.type
_entity.pdbx_description
1 polymer ?
#
loop_
_entity_poly.entity_id
_entity_poly.type
_entity_poly.pdbx_seq_one_letter_code
_entity_poly.pdbx_strand_id
1 'polypeptide(L)'
;SLRLIGENMSNILLETLKNQPLICAEGYLFEMERRGYLTSGEFVPEVALEHPEVLENLHKEFQHAGSNIVQAFTYNGHREKMRVIDKEHLLEPLNRAALRIARKCADNPPKGLDVSLMAGNISNSNIWEDNNPKIQAQVKSMFAEMVKWAKEEKADFIIGETFYYAEEAFAALEEIKKSGLPSVITISPMGENKMRDGYTILETCKKLEELGADVVGLNCFRGPATMLPYIKKIRKELKCHVAALPVPYRTTEQHPTFF
;
A
#
# COMPACT_ATOMS: atom_id res chain seq x y z
N SER A 1 12.41 -10.51 -20.20
CA SER A 1 11.37 -9.49 -20.34
C SER A 1 10.05 -10.08 -19.89
N LEU A 2 9.61 -9.71 -18.68
CA LEU A 2 8.37 -10.19 -18.04
C LEU A 2 7.08 -9.80 -18.79
N ARG A 3 7.15 -8.97 -19.82
CA ARG A 3 5.98 -8.46 -20.58
C ARG A 3 5.71 -9.13 -21.93
N LEU A 4 6.43 -10.18 -22.30
CA LEU A 4 6.25 -10.84 -23.61
C LEU A 4 5.38 -12.09 -23.59
N ILE A 5 4.69 -12.37 -22.47
CA ILE A 5 3.74 -13.49 -22.38
C ILE A 5 2.33 -12.91 -22.51
N GLY A 6 1.77 -13.04 -23.73
CA GLY A 6 0.54 -12.37 -24.14
C GLY A 6 -0.74 -12.82 -23.44
N GLU A 7 -1.69 -11.94 -23.44
CA GLU A 7 -3.17 -12.02 -23.46
C GLU A 7 -3.93 -12.91 -22.48
N ASN A 8 -3.30 -13.56 -21.49
CA ASN A 8 -4.02 -14.20 -20.39
C ASN A 8 -3.25 -14.09 -19.08
N MET A 9 -2.85 -12.87 -18.72
CA MET A 9 -2.03 -12.60 -17.52
C MET A 9 -2.91 -12.53 -16.28
N SER A 10 -3.32 -13.68 -15.76
CA SER A 10 -4.23 -13.78 -14.64
C SER A 10 -3.69 -13.19 -13.33
N ASN A 11 -2.38 -13.14 -13.10
CA ASN A 11 -1.81 -12.52 -11.89
C ASN A 11 -0.26 -12.46 -11.96
N ILE A 12 0.27 -11.37 -12.52
CA ILE A 12 1.71 -11.17 -12.64
C ILE A 12 2.42 -11.15 -11.29
N LEU A 13 1.77 -10.65 -10.23
CA LEU A 13 2.32 -10.62 -8.89
C LEU A 13 2.58 -12.03 -8.37
N LEU A 14 1.58 -12.91 -8.45
CA LEU A 14 1.71 -14.30 -8.01
C LEU A 14 2.69 -15.09 -8.87
N GLU A 15 2.68 -14.88 -10.19
CA GLU A 15 3.65 -15.55 -11.08
C GLU A 15 5.08 -15.17 -10.73
N THR A 16 5.33 -13.90 -10.42
CA THR A 16 6.66 -13.45 -10.02
C THR A 16 7.07 -14.01 -8.67
N LEU A 17 6.15 -14.01 -7.68
CA LEU A 17 6.38 -14.53 -6.34
C LEU A 17 6.64 -16.03 -6.27
N LYS A 18 6.22 -16.81 -7.29
CA LYS A 18 6.59 -18.24 -7.39
C LYS A 18 8.09 -18.45 -7.54
N ASN A 19 8.77 -17.50 -8.15
CA ASN A 19 10.17 -17.64 -8.53
C ASN A 19 11.13 -16.90 -7.60
N GLN A 20 10.68 -15.81 -6.97
CA GLN A 20 11.54 -14.98 -6.12
C GLN A 20 10.72 -14.13 -5.14
N PRO A 21 11.30 -13.79 -3.97
CA PRO A 21 10.74 -12.75 -3.14
C PRO A 21 10.79 -11.41 -3.88
N LEU A 22 9.85 -10.53 -3.58
CA LEU A 22 9.82 -9.17 -4.10
C LEU A 22 10.13 -8.16 -2.99
N ILE A 23 10.89 -7.15 -3.33
CA ILE A 23 11.19 -6.01 -2.47
C ILE A 23 10.41 -4.80 -2.97
N CYS A 24 9.61 -4.21 -2.08
CA CYS A 24 8.89 -2.98 -2.32
C CYS A 24 9.40 -1.93 -1.36
N ALA A 25 10.13 -0.95 -1.87
CA ALA A 25 10.53 0.18 -1.06
C ALA A 25 9.30 1.01 -0.71
N GLU A 26 9.21 1.39 0.55
CA GLU A 26 8.21 2.32 1.09
C GLU A 26 8.91 3.41 1.91
N GLY A 27 8.12 4.27 2.56
CA GLY A 27 8.67 5.40 3.30
C GLY A 27 8.75 6.68 2.45
N TYR A 28 7.98 6.73 1.36
CA TYR A 28 7.86 7.94 0.53
C TYR A 28 7.47 9.16 1.35
N LEU A 29 6.53 9.01 2.27
CA LEU A 29 6.08 10.08 3.16
C LEU A 29 7.26 10.66 3.96
N PHE A 30 8.02 9.81 4.64
CA PHE A 30 9.16 10.22 5.46
C PHE A 30 10.30 10.80 4.63
N GLU A 31 10.58 10.24 3.45
CA GLU A 31 11.61 10.77 2.56
C GLU A 31 11.23 12.14 2.00
N MET A 32 9.97 12.35 1.61
CA MET A 32 9.50 13.63 1.13
C MET A 32 9.46 14.68 2.24
N GLU A 33 9.05 14.30 3.45
CA GLU A 33 9.11 15.17 4.63
C GLU A 33 10.57 15.56 4.95
N ARG A 34 11.47 14.58 5.03
CA ARG A 34 12.90 14.81 5.30
C ARG A 34 13.57 15.72 4.27
N ARG A 35 13.15 15.64 3.02
CA ARG A 35 13.65 16.46 1.90
C ARG A 35 12.95 17.81 1.78
N GLY A 36 11.95 18.10 2.62
CA GLY A 36 11.23 19.38 2.64
C GLY A 36 10.13 19.55 1.61
N TYR A 37 9.64 18.44 1.03
CA TYR A 37 8.57 18.44 0.01
C TYR A 37 7.18 18.10 0.57
N LEU A 38 7.04 17.92 1.86
CA LEU A 38 5.76 17.80 2.54
C LEU A 38 5.65 18.87 3.61
N THR A 39 4.54 19.60 3.61
CA THR A 39 4.18 20.48 4.71
C THR A 39 3.70 19.66 5.90
N SER A 40 4.12 20.04 7.09
CA SER A 40 3.61 19.46 8.33
C SER A 40 2.10 19.65 8.43
N GLY A 41 1.40 18.59 8.79
CA GLY A 41 -0.05 18.58 8.95
C GLY A 41 -0.71 17.47 8.15
N GLU A 42 -1.18 17.77 6.96
CA GLU A 42 -2.04 16.85 6.22
C GLU A 42 -1.27 15.74 5.47
N PHE A 43 0.00 15.95 5.18
CA PHE A 43 0.90 14.97 4.51
C PHE A 43 0.30 14.37 3.24
N VAL A 44 -0.35 15.18 2.41
CA VAL A 44 -0.86 14.75 1.12
C VAL A 44 0.23 14.77 0.04
N PRO A 45 0.20 13.88 -0.96
CA PRO A 45 1.29 13.71 -1.93
C PRO A 45 1.27 14.77 -3.07
N GLU A 46 1.15 16.04 -2.73
CA GLU A 46 1.13 17.15 -3.70
C GLU A 46 2.42 17.23 -4.53
N VAL A 47 3.51 16.68 -4.03
CA VAL A 47 4.79 16.59 -4.74
C VAL A 47 4.66 15.95 -6.12
N ALA A 48 3.71 15.08 -6.34
CA ALA A 48 3.44 14.47 -7.64
C ALA A 48 3.01 15.49 -8.70
N LEU A 49 2.38 16.59 -8.29
CA LEU A 49 1.99 17.71 -9.16
C LEU A 49 3.02 18.83 -9.18
N GLU A 50 3.55 19.17 -8.02
CA GLU A 50 4.41 20.34 -7.83
C GLU A 50 5.86 20.07 -8.21
N HIS A 51 6.36 18.87 -7.90
CA HIS A 51 7.74 18.46 -8.13
C HIS A 51 7.82 17.00 -8.62
N PRO A 52 7.25 16.69 -9.79
CA PRO A 52 7.21 15.33 -10.31
C PRO A 52 8.61 14.71 -10.51
N GLU A 53 9.61 15.53 -10.82
CA GLU A 53 11.00 15.12 -10.97
C GLU A 53 11.60 14.59 -9.66
N VAL A 54 11.21 15.13 -8.52
CA VAL A 54 11.67 14.69 -7.20
C VAL A 54 11.12 13.30 -6.89
N LEU A 55 9.84 13.07 -7.17
CA LEU A 55 9.21 11.76 -6.99
C LEU A 55 9.79 10.71 -7.96
N GLU A 56 10.01 11.08 -9.23
CA GLU A 56 10.65 10.20 -10.21
C GLU A 56 12.06 9.81 -9.75
N ASN A 57 12.85 10.74 -9.25
CA ASN A 57 14.19 10.47 -8.74
C ASN A 57 14.15 9.52 -7.52
N LEU A 58 13.22 9.71 -6.60
CA LEU A 58 13.07 8.82 -5.45
C LEU A 58 12.72 7.38 -5.87
N HIS A 59 11.82 7.20 -6.83
CA HIS A 59 11.54 5.87 -7.40
C HIS A 59 12.82 5.22 -7.96
N LYS A 60 13.63 5.96 -8.71
CA LYS A 60 14.90 5.46 -9.27
C LYS A 60 15.91 5.12 -8.19
N GLU A 61 16.02 5.92 -7.14
CA GLU A 61 16.88 5.62 -5.99
C GLU A 61 16.47 4.29 -5.32
N PHE A 62 15.18 4.05 -5.13
CA PHE A 62 14.69 2.80 -4.59
C PHE A 62 14.94 1.61 -5.52
N GLN A 63 14.79 1.78 -6.83
CA GLN A 63 15.14 0.74 -7.81
C GLN A 63 16.64 0.41 -7.74
N HIS A 64 17.52 1.40 -7.65
CA HIS A 64 18.95 1.21 -7.46
C HIS A 64 19.28 0.48 -6.15
N ALA A 65 18.51 0.72 -5.09
CA ALA A 65 18.65 0.02 -3.81
C ALA A 65 18.13 -1.42 -3.83
N GLY A 66 17.52 -1.86 -4.93
CA GLY A 66 17.05 -3.24 -5.12
C GLY A 66 15.55 -3.45 -5.08
N SER A 67 14.74 -2.39 -5.06
CA SER A 67 13.29 -2.50 -5.11
C SER A 67 12.82 -3.05 -6.47
N ASN A 68 12.03 -4.13 -6.44
CA ASN A 68 11.45 -4.76 -7.63
C ASN A 68 10.05 -4.21 -7.95
N ILE A 69 9.48 -3.45 -7.03
CA ILE A 69 8.16 -2.84 -7.14
C ILE A 69 8.32 -1.34 -7.03
N VAL A 70 7.68 -0.62 -7.94
CA VAL A 70 7.50 0.84 -7.85
C VAL A 70 6.08 1.09 -7.38
N GLN A 71 5.93 1.60 -6.16
CA GLN A 71 4.64 1.94 -5.58
C GLN A 71 4.28 3.38 -5.87
N ALA A 72 3.10 3.62 -6.41
CA ALA A 72 2.60 4.97 -6.61
C ALA A 72 2.44 5.70 -5.27
N PHE A 73 2.96 6.93 -5.19
CA PHE A 73 2.86 7.72 -3.97
C PHE A 73 1.51 8.43 -3.89
N THR A 74 0.49 7.67 -3.49
CA THR A 74 -0.89 8.15 -3.29
C THR A 74 -1.36 8.01 -1.83
N TYR A 75 -0.47 7.66 -0.92
CA TYR A 75 -0.77 7.61 0.51
C TYR A 75 -1.32 8.97 0.99
N ASN A 76 -2.42 8.96 1.74
CA ASN A 76 -3.19 10.15 2.11
C ASN A 76 -3.79 10.96 0.94
N GLY A 77 -3.59 10.54 -0.30
CA GLY A 77 -4.19 11.16 -1.48
C GLY A 77 -5.65 10.71 -1.70
N HIS A 78 -6.45 10.67 -0.64
CA HIS A 78 -7.85 10.25 -0.71
C HIS A 78 -8.80 11.43 -0.43
N ARG A 79 -10.06 11.24 -0.80
CA ARG A 79 -11.07 12.30 -0.81
C ARG A 79 -11.20 13.03 0.52
N GLU A 80 -11.23 12.30 1.64
CA GLU A 80 -11.42 12.90 2.96
C GLU A 80 -10.25 13.80 3.36
N LYS A 81 -9.00 13.37 3.12
CA LYS A 81 -7.82 14.22 3.38
C LYS A 81 -7.83 15.47 2.52
N MET A 82 -8.16 15.33 1.23
CA MET A 82 -8.22 16.48 0.31
C MET A 82 -9.35 17.44 0.68
N ARG A 83 -10.50 16.91 1.16
CA ARG A 83 -11.63 17.73 1.65
C ARG A 83 -11.23 18.57 2.86
N VAL A 84 -10.52 17.99 3.82
CA VAL A 84 -10.10 18.68 5.06
C VAL A 84 -9.22 19.89 4.77
N ILE A 85 -8.43 19.84 3.71
CA ILE A 85 -7.53 20.92 3.29
C ILE A 85 -8.09 21.77 2.14
N ASP A 86 -9.37 21.59 1.80
CA ASP A 86 -10.07 22.32 0.72
C ASP A 86 -9.41 22.17 -0.68
N LYS A 87 -8.89 20.97 -0.97
CA LYS A 87 -8.19 20.64 -2.22
C LYS A 87 -8.80 19.46 -2.97
N GLU A 88 -10.08 19.16 -2.79
CA GLU A 88 -10.73 18.03 -3.49
C GLU A 88 -10.61 18.13 -5.02
N HIS A 89 -10.54 19.34 -5.58
CA HIS A 89 -10.34 19.55 -7.01
C HIS A 89 -9.02 18.99 -7.55
N LEU A 90 -8.03 18.75 -6.66
CA LEU A 90 -6.75 18.14 -7.01
C LEU A 90 -6.73 16.61 -6.81
N LEU A 91 -7.79 16.01 -6.28
CA LEU A 91 -7.83 14.60 -5.92
C LEU A 91 -7.47 13.68 -7.10
N GLU A 92 -8.22 13.74 -8.20
CA GLU A 92 -7.95 12.92 -9.37
C GLU A 92 -6.65 13.31 -10.09
N PRO A 93 -6.37 14.60 -10.37
CA PRO A 93 -5.10 14.99 -10.98
C PRO A 93 -3.86 14.50 -10.21
N LEU A 94 -3.88 14.61 -8.88
CA LEU A 94 -2.80 14.18 -8.02
C LEU A 94 -2.59 12.66 -8.08
N ASN A 95 -3.67 11.89 -7.95
CA ASN A 95 -3.61 10.43 -8.04
C ASN A 95 -3.09 9.96 -9.40
N ARG A 96 -3.62 10.53 -10.48
CA ARG A 96 -3.17 10.16 -11.83
C ARG A 96 -1.72 10.54 -12.09
N ALA A 97 -1.28 11.71 -11.64
CA ALA A 97 0.14 12.10 -11.75
C ALA A 97 1.06 11.12 -11.03
N ALA A 98 0.74 10.77 -9.78
CA ALA A 98 1.53 9.81 -9.01
C ALA A 98 1.58 8.43 -9.68
N LEU A 99 0.43 7.95 -10.18
CA LEU A 99 0.33 6.66 -10.87
C LEU A 99 1.13 6.64 -12.19
N ARG A 100 1.05 7.71 -12.99
CA ARG A 100 1.80 7.84 -14.25
C ARG A 100 3.30 7.90 -14.03
N ILE A 101 3.75 8.63 -13.01
CA ILE A 101 5.17 8.69 -12.65
C ILE A 101 5.66 7.28 -12.24
N ALA A 102 4.92 6.58 -11.40
CA ALA A 102 5.26 5.21 -10.99
C ALA A 102 5.30 4.26 -12.19
N ARG A 103 4.31 4.32 -13.09
CA ARG A 103 4.29 3.49 -14.31
C ARG A 103 5.49 3.77 -15.19
N LYS A 104 5.79 5.04 -15.43
CA LYS A 104 6.96 5.46 -16.21
C LYS A 104 8.26 4.89 -15.63
N CYS A 105 8.47 5.02 -14.31
CA CYS A 105 9.67 4.51 -13.65
C CYS A 105 9.76 2.99 -13.69
N ALA A 106 8.66 2.29 -13.48
CA ALA A 106 8.63 0.83 -13.53
C ALA A 106 8.98 0.30 -14.94
N ASP A 107 8.50 0.96 -15.99
CA ASP A 107 8.74 0.57 -17.38
C ASP A 107 10.12 0.98 -17.91
N ASN A 108 10.70 2.03 -17.34
CA ASN A 108 11.99 2.59 -17.76
C ASN A 108 12.97 2.61 -16.56
N PRO A 109 13.40 1.46 -16.07
CA PRO A 109 14.30 1.38 -14.93
C PRO A 109 15.67 2.01 -15.25
N PRO A 110 16.45 2.36 -14.23
CA PRO A 110 17.83 2.77 -14.40
C PRO A 110 18.64 1.73 -15.20
N LYS A 111 19.65 2.21 -15.93
CA LYS A 111 20.47 1.35 -16.80
C LYS A 111 21.03 0.15 -16.05
N GLY A 112 20.83 -1.03 -16.62
CA GLY A 112 21.31 -2.29 -16.06
C GLY A 112 20.36 -2.97 -15.08
N LEU A 113 19.20 -2.37 -14.81
CA LEU A 113 18.15 -2.99 -14.00
C LEU A 113 16.99 -3.49 -14.86
N ASP A 114 16.31 -4.51 -14.37
CA ASP A 114 15.10 -5.04 -15.00
C ASP A 114 13.90 -4.12 -14.77
N VAL A 115 12.88 -4.24 -15.62
CA VAL A 115 11.59 -3.59 -15.40
C VAL A 115 10.99 -4.02 -14.06
N SER A 116 10.37 -3.08 -13.38
CA SER A 116 9.68 -3.32 -12.10
C SER A 116 8.19 -3.58 -12.32
N LEU A 117 7.55 -4.20 -11.33
CA LEU A 117 6.10 -4.15 -11.22
C LEU A 117 5.68 -2.77 -10.69
N MET A 118 4.51 -2.29 -11.09
CA MET A 118 3.94 -1.06 -10.58
C MET A 118 2.73 -1.35 -9.71
N ALA A 119 2.76 -0.89 -8.47
CA ALA A 119 1.66 -0.99 -7.54
C ALA A 119 0.89 0.33 -7.43
N GLY A 120 -0.45 0.26 -7.55
CA GLY A 120 -1.32 1.30 -7.02
C GLY A 120 -1.37 1.19 -5.50
N ASN A 121 -1.79 2.25 -4.83
CA ASN A 121 -1.83 2.30 -3.37
C ASN A 121 -3.14 2.90 -2.87
N ILE A 122 -3.74 2.23 -1.91
CA ILE A 122 -4.82 2.75 -1.06
C ILE A 122 -4.45 2.50 0.41
N SER A 123 -5.00 3.27 1.32
CA SER A 123 -4.68 3.17 2.74
C SER A 123 -5.91 3.44 3.61
N ASN A 124 -5.76 3.39 4.93
CA ASN A 124 -6.84 3.73 5.84
C ASN A 124 -7.49 5.08 5.49
N SER A 125 -8.79 5.18 5.68
CA SER A 125 -9.59 6.36 5.34
C SER A 125 -9.54 7.47 6.39
N ASN A 126 -9.11 7.15 7.60
CA ASN A 126 -9.18 7.98 8.81
C ASN A 126 -10.61 8.30 9.31
N ILE A 127 -11.64 7.81 8.64
CA ILE A 127 -13.04 8.06 9.02
C ILE A 127 -13.86 6.78 9.22
N TRP A 128 -13.23 5.61 9.12
CA TRP A 128 -13.96 4.35 9.34
C TRP A 128 -14.59 4.31 10.73
N GLU A 129 -15.84 3.92 10.78
CA GLU A 129 -16.60 3.70 12.01
C GLU A 129 -17.30 2.33 11.97
N ASP A 130 -17.14 1.57 13.04
CA ASP A 130 -17.87 0.33 13.22
C ASP A 130 -19.36 0.63 13.38
N ASN A 131 -20.19 -0.27 12.85
CA ASN A 131 -21.64 -0.16 12.93
C ASN A 131 -22.25 1.14 12.35
N ASN A 132 -21.52 1.81 11.45
CA ASN A 132 -22.02 2.97 10.71
C ASN A 132 -22.05 2.68 9.19
N PRO A 133 -23.16 2.10 8.67
CA PRO A 133 -23.25 1.72 7.26
C PRO A 133 -23.06 2.90 6.29
N LYS A 134 -23.44 4.11 6.69
CA LYS A 134 -23.28 5.30 5.84
C LYS A 134 -21.81 5.65 5.66
N ILE A 135 -21.04 5.67 6.72
CA ILE A 135 -19.59 5.94 6.68
C ILE A 135 -18.87 4.80 5.96
N GLN A 136 -19.24 3.55 6.22
CA GLN A 136 -18.66 2.39 5.55
C GLN A 136 -18.89 2.43 4.03
N ALA A 137 -20.08 2.80 3.58
CA ALA A 137 -20.37 3.00 2.16
C ALA A 137 -19.56 4.14 1.55
N GLN A 138 -19.38 5.24 2.27
CA GLN A 138 -18.54 6.36 1.84
C GLN A 138 -17.07 5.92 1.68
N VAL A 139 -16.53 5.19 2.63
CA VAL A 139 -15.15 4.67 2.58
C VAL A 139 -14.97 3.71 1.41
N LYS A 140 -15.90 2.78 1.18
CA LYS A 140 -15.88 1.89 0.01
C LYS A 140 -15.87 2.67 -1.30
N SER A 141 -16.65 3.74 -1.40
CA SER A 141 -16.66 4.62 -2.56
C SER A 141 -15.30 5.32 -2.77
N MET A 142 -14.65 5.75 -1.70
CA MET A 142 -13.30 6.33 -1.76
C MET A 142 -12.27 5.32 -2.24
N PHE A 143 -12.32 4.09 -1.78
CA PHE A 143 -11.43 3.03 -2.28
C PHE A 143 -11.71 2.70 -3.75
N ALA A 144 -12.97 2.59 -4.13
CA ALA A 144 -13.36 2.28 -5.50
C ALA A 144 -12.85 3.31 -6.51
N GLU A 145 -12.92 4.61 -6.21
CA GLU A 145 -12.42 5.66 -7.10
C GLU A 145 -10.90 5.60 -7.28
N MET A 146 -10.14 5.40 -6.20
CA MET A 146 -8.68 5.29 -6.27
C MET A 146 -8.24 4.02 -7.01
N VAL A 147 -8.89 2.90 -6.77
CA VAL A 147 -8.63 1.64 -7.48
C VAL A 147 -8.95 1.77 -8.96
N LYS A 148 -10.04 2.46 -9.33
CA LYS A 148 -10.38 2.75 -10.72
C LYS A 148 -9.25 3.52 -11.41
N TRP A 149 -8.77 4.59 -10.83
CA TRP A 149 -7.66 5.37 -11.42
C TRP A 149 -6.39 4.54 -11.54
N ALA A 150 -6.05 3.75 -10.53
CA ALA A 150 -4.90 2.87 -10.59
C ALA A 150 -4.99 1.85 -11.74
N LYS A 151 -6.17 1.25 -11.94
CA LYS A 151 -6.41 0.34 -13.07
C LYS A 151 -6.32 1.04 -14.42
N GLU A 152 -6.90 2.22 -14.55
CA GLU A 152 -6.85 3.01 -15.80
C GLU A 152 -5.41 3.43 -16.13
N GLU A 153 -4.60 3.76 -15.13
CA GLU A 153 -3.18 4.10 -15.28
C GLU A 153 -2.25 2.86 -15.27
N LYS A 154 -2.82 1.67 -15.48
CA LYS A 154 -2.10 0.40 -15.72
C LYS A 154 -1.29 -0.13 -14.56
N ALA A 155 -1.76 0.03 -13.33
CA ALA A 155 -1.18 -0.68 -12.20
C ALA A 155 -1.21 -2.20 -12.43
N ASP A 156 -0.13 -2.88 -12.03
CA ASP A 156 -0.04 -4.34 -12.12
C ASP A 156 -0.82 -5.01 -10.98
N PHE A 157 -0.90 -4.35 -9.83
CA PHE A 157 -1.65 -4.77 -8.65
C PHE A 157 -1.88 -3.59 -7.70
N ILE A 158 -2.62 -3.80 -6.63
CA ILE A 158 -2.92 -2.77 -5.62
C ILE A 158 -2.39 -3.20 -4.26
N ILE A 159 -1.70 -2.29 -3.58
CA ILE A 159 -1.36 -2.40 -2.16
C ILE A 159 -2.37 -1.59 -1.36
N GLY A 160 -3.13 -2.25 -0.50
CA GLY A 160 -3.92 -1.62 0.56
C GLY A 160 -3.15 -1.74 1.87
N GLU A 161 -2.80 -0.62 2.49
CA GLU A 161 -1.89 -0.61 3.62
C GLU A 161 -2.39 0.22 4.80
N THR A 162 -1.82 -0.05 5.97
CA THR A 162 -1.97 0.75 7.19
C THR A 162 -3.42 0.79 7.69
N PHE A 163 -4.09 -0.36 7.65
CA PHE A 163 -5.44 -0.46 8.21
C PHE A 163 -5.40 -0.74 9.70
N TYR A 164 -6.18 0.03 10.45
CA TYR A 164 -6.33 -0.09 11.91
C TYR A 164 -7.57 -0.89 12.31
N TYR A 165 -8.54 -0.99 11.41
CA TYR A 165 -9.77 -1.76 11.55
C TYR A 165 -9.74 -2.94 10.57
N ALA A 166 -10.07 -4.13 11.05
CA ALA A 166 -10.14 -5.31 10.20
C ALA A 166 -11.23 -5.17 9.13
N GLU A 167 -12.40 -4.68 9.52
CA GLU A 167 -13.52 -4.49 8.60
C GLU A 167 -13.22 -3.46 7.51
N GLU A 168 -12.40 -2.43 7.78
CA GLU A 168 -11.92 -1.50 6.76
C GLU A 168 -10.99 -2.20 5.77
N ALA A 169 -10.08 -3.04 6.26
CA ALA A 169 -9.19 -3.83 5.41
C ALA A 169 -10.00 -4.79 4.52
N PHE A 170 -11.04 -5.41 5.04
CA PHE A 170 -11.95 -6.27 4.25
C PHE A 170 -12.68 -5.47 3.17
N ALA A 171 -13.15 -4.27 3.50
CA ALA A 171 -13.78 -3.36 2.54
C ALA A 171 -12.83 -2.92 1.42
N ALA A 172 -11.58 -2.61 1.76
CA ALA A 172 -10.54 -2.29 0.79
C ALA A 172 -10.28 -3.47 -0.17
N LEU A 173 -10.14 -4.68 0.37
CA LEU A 173 -9.97 -5.89 -0.41
C LEU A 173 -11.15 -6.13 -1.36
N GLU A 174 -12.37 -5.94 -0.90
CA GLU A 174 -13.57 -6.07 -1.73
C GLU A 174 -13.50 -5.17 -2.97
N GLU A 175 -13.13 -3.90 -2.79
CA GLU A 175 -13.04 -2.95 -3.89
C GLU A 175 -11.89 -3.27 -4.85
N ILE A 176 -10.75 -3.73 -4.34
CA ILE A 176 -9.65 -4.20 -5.21
C ILE A 176 -10.10 -5.40 -6.04
N LYS A 177 -10.77 -6.38 -5.43
CA LYS A 177 -11.25 -7.58 -6.14
C LYS A 177 -12.26 -7.27 -7.24
N LYS A 178 -13.15 -6.30 -7.03
CA LYS A 178 -14.08 -5.83 -8.08
C LYS A 178 -13.35 -5.31 -9.31
N SER A 179 -12.15 -4.77 -9.16
CA SER A 179 -11.34 -4.30 -10.29
C SER A 179 -10.70 -5.42 -11.11
N GLY A 180 -10.59 -6.62 -10.55
CA GLY A 180 -9.87 -7.75 -11.13
C GLY A 180 -8.35 -7.70 -10.94
N LEU A 181 -7.80 -6.66 -10.29
CA LEU A 181 -6.37 -6.57 -10.00
C LEU A 181 -5.98 -7.46 -8.82
N PRO A 182 -4.75 -8.01 -8.83
CA PRO A 182 -4.18 -8.67 -7.66
C PRO A 182 -4.09 -7.74 -6.46
N SER A 183 -4.12 -8.31 -5.26
CA SER A 183 -4.19 -7.56 -4.00
C SER A 183 -3.06 -7.92 -3.03
N VAL A 184 -2.49 -6.89 -2.42
CA VAL A 184 -1.68 -6.98 -1.21
C VAL A 184 -2.40 -6.18 -0.14
N ILE A 185 -2.71 -6.79 1.00
CA ILE A 185 -3.34 -6.09 2.14
C ILE A 185 -2.44 -6.22 3.36
N THR A 186 -2.05 -5.08 3.91
CA THR A 186 -1.29 -5.03 5.16
C THR A 186 -2.04 -4.25 6.22
N ILE A 187 -1.97 -4.75 7.45
CA ILE A 187 -2.62 -4.18 8.62
C ILE A 187 -1.58 -3.64 9.60
N SER A 188 -1.98 -2.64 10.36
CA SER A 188 -1.10 -1.92 11.30
C SER A 188 -1.71 -1.92 12.70
N PRO A 189 -1.65 -3.05 13.43
CA PRO A 189 -2.15 -3.10 14.78
C PRO A 189 -1.30 -2.23 15.72
N MET A 190 -1.95 -1.29 16.40
CA MET A 190 -1.31 -0.40 17.35
C MET A 190 -1.31 -1.03 18.75
N GLY A 191 -0.16 -1.00 19.42
CA GLY A 191 -0.02 -1.38 20.82
C GLY A 191 -0.37 -2.85 21.13
N GLU A 192 -1.59 -3.12 21.49
CA GLU A 192 -2.10 -4.46 21.77
C GLU A 192 -2.23 -5.28 20.47
N ASN A 193 -2.20 -6.60 20.59
CA ASN A 193 -2.20 -7.51 19.43
C ASN A 193 -3.57 -7.65 18.76
N LYS A 194 -4.31 -6.56 18.70
CA LYS A 194 -5.67 -6.47 18.18
C LYS A 194 -5.86 -5.27 17.28
N MET A 195 -6.77 -5.43 16.34
CA MET A 195 -7.32 -4.33 15.55
C MET A 195 -8.27 -3.50 16.42
N ARG A 196 -8.56 -2.27 16.02
CA ARG A 196 -9.45 -1.38 16.77
C ARG A 196 -10.88 -1.90 16.92
N ASP A 197 -11.33 -2.73 15.99
CA ASP A 197 -12.64 -3.41 16.00
C ASP A 197 -12.61 -4.80 16.69
N GLY A 198 -11.54 -5.11 17.42
CA GLY A 198 -11.45 -6.26 18.32
C GLY A 198 -10.93 -7.56 17.69
N TYR A 199 -10.79 -7.65 16.37
CA TYR A 199 -10.16 -8.80 15.74
C TYR A 199 -8.70 -8.93 16.19
N THR A 200 -8.23 -10.15 16.42
CA THR A 200 -6.79 -10.40 16.58
C THR A 200 -6.07 -10.22 15.23
N ILE A 201 -4.76 -10.04 15.26
CA ILE A 201 -3.94 -9.97 14.04
C ILE A 201 -4.16 -11.22 13.19
N LEU A 202 -4.11 -12.40 13.81
CA LEU A 202 -4.23 -13.66 13.09
C LEU A 202 -5.63 -13.88 12.50
N GLU A 203 -6.69 -13.56 13.25
CA GLU A 203 -8.08 -13.62 12.75
C GLU A 203 -8.26 -12.71 11.52
N THR A 204 -7.74 -11.49 11.59
CA THR A 204 -7.80 -10.55 10.48
C THR A 204 -7.09 -11.10 9.24
N CYS A 205 -5.88 -11.61 9.40
CA CYS A 205 -5.10 -12.16 8.28
C CYS A 205 -5.76 -13.42 7.69
N LYS A 206 -6.30 -14.32 8.51
CA LYS A 206 -7.05 -15.50 8.04
C LYS A 206 -8.28 -15.08 7.26
N LYS A 207 -9.03 -14.10 7.75
CA LYS A 207 -10.22 -13.60 7.05
C LYS A 207 -9.87 -12.94 5.72
N LEU A 208 -8.79 -12.17 5.65
CA LEU A 208 -8.29 -11.61 4.39
C LEU A 208 -7.93 -12.71 3.38
N GLU A 209 -7.27 -13.78 3.80
CA GLU A 209 -6.99 -14.93 2.94
C GLU A 209 -8.28 -15.62 2.47
N GLU A 210 -9.23 -15.86 3.36
CA GLU A 210 -10.55 -16.45 3.02
C GLU A 210 -11.31 -15.60 2.01
N LEU A 211 -11.22 -14.27 2.13
CA LEU A 211 -11.84 -13.33 1.20
C LEU A 211 -11.08 -13.19 -0.13
N GLY A 212 -9.94 -13.86 -0.27
CA GLY A 212 -9.20 -14.00 -1.50
C GLY A 212 -8.10 -12.95 -1.72
N ALA A 213 -7.53 -12.39 -0.66
CA ALA A 213 -6.30 -11.60 -0.77
C ALA A 213 -5.16 -12.48 -1.32
N ASP A 214 -4.37 -11.94 -2.25
CA ASP A 214 -3.23 -12.66 -2.83
C ASP A 214 -2.04 -12.65 -1.89
N VAL A 215 -1.82 -11.54 -1.20
CA VAL A 215 -0.75 -11.35 -0.21
C VAL A 215 -1.32 -10.64 1.01
N VAL A 216 -0.96 -11.10 2.19
CA VAL A 216 -1.42 -10.55 3.47
C VAL A 216 -0.22 -10.31 4.38
N GLY A 217 -0.22 -9.23 5.14
CA GLY A 217 0.86 -8.99 6.08
C GLY A 217 0.68 -7.79 6.99
N LEU A 218 1.81 -7.34 7.52
CA LEU A 218 1.88 -6.22 8.46
C LEU A 218 2.75 -5.10 7.93
N ASN A 219 2.37 -3.86 8.20
CA ASN A 219 3.21 -2.71 7.91
C ASN A 219 3.17 -1.68 9.03
N CYS A 220 4.21 -0.85 9.09
CA CYS A 220 4.32 0.31 9.97
C CYS A 220 4.35 -0.01 11.48
N PHE A 221 4.50 1.00 12.33
CA PHE A 221 4.52 1.02 13.79
C PHE A 221 5.58 0.16 14.48
N ARG A 222 5.83 -1.05 14.01
CA ARG A 222 6.76 -1.99 14.64
C ARG A 222 8.06 -2.09 13.87
N GLY A 223 9.17 -2.09 14.60
CA GLY A 223 10.47 -2.46 14.03
C GLY A 223 10.57 -3.97 13.78
N PRO A 224 11.65 -4.45 13.14
CA PRO A 224 11.82 -5.86 12.81
C PRO A 224 11.67 -6.81 14.01
N ALA A 225 12.24 -6.44 15.14
CA ALA A 225 12.25 -7.31 16.34
C ALA A 225 10.85 -7.63 16.86
N THR A 226 9.92 -6.68 16.80
CA THR A 226 8.55 -6.85 17.31
C THR A 226 7.53 -7.21 16.22
N MET A 227 7.87 -7.04 14.95
CA MET A 227 7.02 -7.48 13.84
C MET A 227 7.25 -8.94 13.46
N LEU A 228 8.49 -9.39 13.34
CA LEU A 228 8.84 -10.73 12.86
C LEU A 228 8.17 -11.88 13.62
N PRO A 229 7.98 -11.85 14.96
CA PRO A 229 7.25 -12.91 15.66
C PRO A 229 5.83 -13.11 15.13
N TYR A 230 5.12 -12.02 14.79
CA TYR A 230 3.78 -12.11 14.19
C TYR A 230 3.83 -12.61 12.77
N ILE A 231 4.78 -12.13 11.97
CA ILE A 231 4.97 -12.59 10.59
C ILE A 231 5.22 -14.10 10.55
N LYS A 232 6.03 -14.65 11.47
CA LYS A 232 6.25 -16.09 11.58
C LYS A 232 4.97 -16.85 11.89
N LYS A 233 4.12 -16.34 12.80
CA LYS A 233 2.81 -16.93 13.11
C LYS A 233 1.89 -16.90 11.89
N ILE A 234 1.78 -15.74 11.24
CA ILE A 234 0.98 -15.57 10.03
C ILE A 234 1.45 -16.55 8.94
N ARG A 235 2.76 -16.61 8.67
CA ARG A 235 3.32 -17.51 7.66
C ARG A 235 2.99 -18.99 7.92
N LYS A 236 2.97 -19.39 9.18
CA LYS A 236 2.66 -20.78 9.57
C LYS A 236 1.20 -21.15 9.33
N GLU A 237 0.30 -20.19 9.51
CA GLU A 237 -1.16 -20.40 9.50
C GLU A 237 -1.81 -20.13 8.13
N LEU A 238 -1.21 -19.27 7.31
CA LEU A 238 -1.76 -18.89 6.00
C LEU A 238 -1.10 -19.69 4.86
N LYS A 239 -1.85 -19.89 3.80
CA LYS A 239 -1.37 -20.50 2.54
C LYS A 239 -0.91 -19.45 1.54
N CYS A 240 -1.53 -18.26 1.53
CA CYS A 240 -1.17 -17.17 0.64
C CYS A 240 0.23 -16.60 0.96
N HIS A 241 0.75 -15.77 0.08
CA HIS A 241 2.01 -15.06 0.32
C HIS A 241 1.88 -14.07 1.47
N VAL A 242 3.00 -13.80 2.15
CA VAL A 242 3.05 -12.92 3.33
C VAL A 242 3.98 -11.75 3.07
N ALA A 243 3.54 -10.55 3.43
CA ALA A 243 4.30 -9.32 3.37
C ALA A 243 4.69 -8.82 4.78
N ALA A 244 5.88 -8.27 4.89
CA ALA A 244 6.37 -7.64 6.11
C ALA A 244 7.05 -6.32 5.78
N LEU A 245 6.59 -5.25 6.39
CA LEU A 245 7.12 -3.90 6.18
C LEU A 245 7.36 -3.18 7.50
N PRO A 246 8.38 -3.58 8.25
CA PRO A 246 8.70 -2.94 9.52
C PRO A 246 9.25 -1.52 9.30
N VAL A 247 9.07 -0.67 10.31
CA VAL A 247 9.73 0.65 10.35
C VAL A 247 11.22 0.48 10.69
N PRO A 248 12.11 1.38 10.24
CA PRO A 248 13.55 1.30 10.51
C PRO A 248 13.90 1.81 11.92
N TYR A 249 13.08 1.47 12.91
CA TYR A 249 13.27 1.85 14.31
C TYR A 249 13.41 0.62 15.20
N ARG A 250 14.15 0.78 16.28
CA ARG A 250 14.28 -0.27 17.30
C ARG A 250 13.05 -0.25 18.20
N THR A 251 12.33 -1.37 18.23
CA THR A 251 11.19 -1.59 19.13
C THR A 251 11.46 -2.80 20.03
N THR A 252 10.81 -2.85 21.18
CA THR A 252 10.97 -3.90 22.21
C THR A 252 9.60 -4.40 22.66
N GLU A 253 9.56 -5.47 23.44
CA GLU A 253 8.29 -5.96 24.03
C GLU A 253 7.63 -4.92 24.92
N GLN A 254 8.42 -4.10 25.64
CA GLN A 254 7.91 -3.02 26.50
C GLN A 254 7.44 -1.82 25.68
N HIS A 255 8.09 -1.57 24.56
CA HIS A 255 7.77 -0.50 23.61
C HIS A 255 7.65 -1.10 22.21
N PRO A 256 6.52 -1.78 21.92
CA PRO A 256 6.37 -2.56 20.69
C PRO A 256 6.17 -1.70 19.43
N THR A 257 5.85 -0.43 19.58
CA THR A 257 5.69 0.55 18.51
C THR A 257 6.69 1.69 18.67
N PHE A 258 6.91 2.48 17.62
CA PHE A 258 7.88 3.58 17.64
C PHE A 258 7.30 4.92 18.18
N PHE A 259 6.05 4.97 18.59
CA PHE A 259 5.41 6.09 19.29
C PHE A 259 5.37 5.85 20.79
#